data_1a5d6e61c356849800fe94088ebb033e
#
_entry.id   1a5d6e61c356849800fe94088ebb033e
#
_cell.length_a   1.000
_cell.length_b   1.000
_cell.length_c   1.000
_cell.angle_alpha   90.00
_cell.angle_beta   90.00
_cell.angle_gamma   90.00
#
_symmetry.space_group_name_H-M   'P 1'
#
loop_
_entity.id
_entity.type
_entity.pdbx_description
1 polymer ?
#
loop_
_entity_poly.entity_id
_entity_poly.type
_entity_poly.pdbx_seq_one_letter_code
_entity_poly.pdbx_strand_id
1 'polypeptide(L)'
;QAGPIDILKYLTAAQAETLGDDYNIVQGSMNLVHAMYLNSAYEPLSKTEVRQALCYAVDRDAINNFIFGGKSHIIGSHMIPAMSKYYEPEAETVYSYDPEKAKELLADAGYADGFDLEITVPSSYSQHVDSAQIIADELSQVGINVTLNQVEWSTWLQDVYKGGNFQATVIGFDGTLAPSPTSRWLSNPTKSRWN
;
A
#
# COMPACT_ATOMS: atom_id res chain seq x y z
N GLN A 1 -27.59 -14.44 -7.93
CA GLN A 1 -27.22 -15.72 -8.58
C GLN A 1 -28.06 -15.86 -9.86
N ALA A 2 -27.53 -15.36 -10.94
CA ALA A 2 -28.23 -15.45 -12.23
C ALA A 2 -27.33 -16.19 -13.22
N GLY A 3 -27.58 -17.48 -13.39
CA GLY A 3 -26.97 -18.32 -14.40
C GLY A 3 -25.88 -19.28 -13.89
N PRO A 4 -25.49 -20.28 -14.69
CA PRO A 4 -24.46 -21.24 -14.34
C PRO A 4 -23.08 -20.61 -14.47
N ILE A 5 -22.45 -20.28 -13.34
CA ILE A 5 -21.05 -19.91 -13.26
C ILE A 5 -20.36 -21.02 -12.49
N ASP A 6 -19.38 -21.66 -13.10
CA ASP A 6 -18.62 -22.74 -12.47
C ASP A 6 -17.47 -22.20 -11.60
N ILE A 7 -16.90 -21.04 -11.95
CA ILE A 7 -15.78 -20.41 -11.23
C ILE A 7 -16.02 -18.89 -11.14
N LEU A 8 -16.01 -18.37 -9.93
CA LEU A 8 -16.01 -16.93 -9.65
C LEU A 8 -14.65 -16.54 -9.03
N LYS A 9 -13.96 -15.59 -9.64
CA LYS A 9 -12.65 -15.10 -9.18
C LYS A 9 -12.79 -13.80 -8.38
N TYR A 10 -11.81 -13.53 -7.55
CA TYR A 10 -11.62 -12.25 -6.85
C TYR A 10 -12.74 -11.87 -5.89
N LEU A 11 -13.22 -12.85 -5.11
CA LEU A 11 -14.10 -12.60 -3.99
C LEU A 11 -13.34 -11.86 -2.88
N THR A 12 -14.01 -10.89 -2.27
CA THR A 12 -13.54 -10.33 -0.99
C THR A 12 -13.71 -11.35 0.13
N ALA A 13 -12.99 -11.19 1.25
CA ALA A 13 -13.15 -12.05 2.42
C ALA A 13 -14.62 -12.10 2.88
N ALA A 14 -15.27 -10.93 2.98
CA ALA A 14 -16.68 -10.82 3.37
C ALA A 14 -17.64 -11.52 2.38
N GLN A 15 -17.39 -11.42 1.08
CA GLN A 15 -18.18 -12.13 0.07
C GLN A 15 -18.00 -13.65 0.18
N ALA A 16 -16.77 -14.12 0.42
CA ALA A 16 -16.50 -15.54 0.60
C ALA A 16 -17.22 -16.10 1.82
N GLU A 17 -17.24 -15.38 2.93
CA GLU A 17 -17.95 -15.78 4.16
C GLU A 17 -19.49 -15.91 3.96
N THR A 18 -20.06 -15.10 3.06
CA THR A 18 -21.53 -15.17 2.79
C THR A 18 -21.94 -16.35 1.94
N LEU A 19 -21.01 -17.07 1.29
CA LEU A 19 -21.34 -18.18 0.38
C LEU A 19 -21.66 -19.49 1.11
N GLY A 20 -21.23 -19.67 2.36
CA GLY A 20 -21.46 -20.87 3.14
C GLY A 20 -20.84 -22.15 2.57
N ASP A 21 -21.27 -23.30 3.07
CA ASP A 21 -20.70 -24.61 2.75
C ASP A 21 -21.13 -25.16 1.38
N ASP A 22 -22.04 -24.49 0.68
CA ASP A 22 -22.53 -24.92 -0.63
C ASP A 22 -21.51 -24.68 -1.76
N TYR A 23 -20.43 -23.97 -1.47
CA TYR A 23 -19.42 -23.56 -2.43
C TYR A 23 -18.00 -23.95 -1.97
N ASN A 24 -17.18 -24.39 -2.89
CA ASN A 24 -15.76 -24.65 -2.60
C ASN A 24 -14.95 -23.35 -2.72
N ILE A 25 -14.61 -22.77 -1.59
CA ILE A 25 -13.79 -21.54 -1.52
C ILE A 25 -12.31 -21.94 -1.56
N VAL A 26 -11.64 -21.57 -2.63
CA VAL A 26 -10.19 -21.79 -2.81
C VAL A 26 -9.46 -20.47 -2.64
N GLN A 27 -8.52 -20.42 -1.71
CA GLN A 27 -7.67 -19.26 -1.47
C GLN A 27 -6.24 -19.57 -1.86
N GLY A 28 -5.59 -18.62 -2.54
CA GLY A 28 -4.19 -18.71 -2.91
C GLY A 28 -3.48 -17.38 -2.67
N SER A 29 -2.17 -17.44 -2.44
CA SER A 29 -1.32 -16.25 -2.34
C SER A 29 -0.96 -15.74 -3.73
N MET A 30 -1.00 -14.42 -3.91
CA MET A 30 -0.54 -13.74 -5.11
C MET A 30 0.86 -13.14 -4.85
N ASN A 31 1.67 -13.07 -5.91
CA ASN A 31 2.95 -12.33 -5.86
C ASN A 31 2.71 -10.83 -6.07
N LEU A 32 1.70 -10.28 -5.40
CA LEU A 32 1.31 -8.89 -5.49
C LEU A 32 1.68 -8.18 -4.19
N VAL A 33 2.43 -7.10 -4.31
CA VAL A 33 2.76 -6.21 -3.19
C VAL A 33 1.77 -5.07 -3.18
N HIS A 34 0.90 -5.04 -2.16
CA HIS A 34 -0.02 -3.96 -1.89
C HIS A 34 0.67 -2.97 -0.94
N ALA A 35 0.84 -1.73 -1.37
CA ALA A 35 1.56 -0.73 -0.61
C ALA A 35 1.12 0.70 -0.92
N MET A 36 1.44 1.62 -0.02
CA MET A 36 1.43 3.05 -0.30
C MET A 36 2.79 3.45 -0.88
N TYR A 37 2.80 3.94 -2.10
CA TYR A 37 3.99 4.42 -2.80
C TYR A 37 4.09 5.94 -2.66
N LEU A 38 5.28 6.41 -2.30
CA LEU A 38 5.57 7.80 -1.99
C LEU A 38 6.37 8.45 -3.11
N ASN A 39 5.98 9.65 -3.54
CA ASN A 39 6.76 10.42 -4.50
C ASN A 39 7.81 11.27 -3.78
N SER A 40 9.05 10.82 -3.81
CA SER A 40 10.18 11.53 -3.16
C SER A 40 10.55 12.87 -3.84
N ALA A 41 9.95 13.19 -4.99
CA ALA A 41 10.09 14.52 -5.60
C ALA A 41 9.18 15.59 -4.93
N TYR A 42 8.18 15.17 -4.17
CA TYR A 42 7.36 16.05 -3.33
C TYR A 42 8.12 16.40 -2.05
N GLU A 43 8.24 17.68 -1.71
CA GLU A 43 9.18 18.17 -0.70
C GLU A 43 9.03 17.48 0.67
N PRO A 44 7.85 17.37 1.34
CA PRO A 44 7.78 16.66 2.60
C PRO A 44 8.26 15.21 2.50
N LEU A 45 7.93 14.50 1.43
CA LEU A 45 8.27 13.10 1.20
C LEU A 45 9.72 12.91 0.70
N SER A 46 10.43 14.00 0.33
CA SER A 46 11.85 13.95 -0.01
C SER A 46 12.72 13.62 1.21
N LYS A 47 12.26 13.97 2.42
CA LYS A 47 12.96 13.71 3.68
C LYS A 47 12.78 12.26 4.11
N THR A 48 13.87 11.62 4.46
CA THR A 48 13.86 10.21 4.92
C THR A 48 13.08 10.06 6.23
N GLU A 49 13.24 10.99 7.15
CA GLU A 49 12.60 11.02 8.46
C GLU A 49 11.07 11.07 8.31
N VAL A 50 10.55 11.85 7.33
CA VAL A 50 9.12 11.89 7.02
C VAL A 50 8.63 10.55 6.52
N ARG A 51 9.36 9.91 5.57
CA ARG A 51 8.96 8.59 5.07
C ARG A 51 9.00 7.51 6.17
N GLN A 52 9.98 7.57 7.07
CA GLN A 52 10.05 6.69 8.23
C GLN A 52 8.88 6.93 9.20
N ALA A 53 8.52 8.20 9.43
CA ALA A 53 7.35 8.55 10.24
C ALA A 53 6.07 7.94 9.68
N LEU A 54 5.86 8.00 8.35
CA LEU A 54 4.72 7.36 7.70
C LEU A 54 4.70 5.84 7.92
N CYS A 55 5.87 5.18 7.93
CA CYS A 55 5.95 3.75 8.21
C CYS A 55 5.56 3.40 9.65
N TYR A 56 5.92 4.25 10.63
CA TYR A 56 5.52 4.06 12.03
C TYR A 56 4.06 4.43 12.29
N ALA A 57 3.49 5.36 11.49
CA ALA A 57 2.12 5.85 11.66
C ALA A 57 1.04 4.87 11.14
N VAL A 58 1.41 3.89 10.30
CA VAL A 58 0.45 2.99 9.64
C VAL A 58 0.46 1.61 10.31
N ASP A 59 -0.72 1.20 10.83
CA ASP A 59 -0.96 -0.14 11.38
C ASP A 59 -1.25 -1.15 10.26
N ARG A 60 -0.20 -1.83 9.82
CA ARG A 60 -0.29 -2.85 8.75
C ARG A 60 -1.10 -4.08 9.17
N ASP A 61 -1.12 -4.41 10.48
CA ASP A 61 -1.92 -5.51 11.01
C ASP A 61 -3.41 -5.16 10.96
N ALA A 62 -3.79 -3.93 11.29
CA ALA A 62 -5.16 -3.46 11.13
C ALA A 62 -5.63 -3.54 9.68
N ILE A 63 -4.85 -3.03 8.72
CA ILE A 63 -5.15 -3.13 7.28
C ILE A 63 -5.29 -4.59 6.86
N ASN A 64 -4.34 -5.45 7.25
CA ASN A 64 -4.40 -6.88 6.91
C ASN A 64 -5.67 -7.54 7.44
N ASN A 65 -6.04 -7.27 8.69
CA ASN A 65 -7.23 -7.84 9.31
C ASN A 65 -8.52 -7.34 8.64
N PHE A 66 -8.66 -6.03 8.43
CA PHE A 66 -9.88 -5.45 7.89
C PHE A 66 -10.08 -5.73 6.40
N ILE A 67 -9.03 -5.61 5.60
CA ILE A 67 -9.14 -5.69 4.13
C ILE A 67 -8.93 -7.12 3.64
N PHE A 68 -8.00 -7.86 4.25
CA PHE A 68 -7.58 -9.18 3.77
C PHE A 68 -7.96 -10.33 4.73
N GLY A 69 -8.73 -10.05 5.80
CA GLY A 69 -9.15 -11.06 6.77
C GLY A 69 -8.00 -11.71 7.52
N GLY A 70 -6.89 -11.00 7.72
CA GLY A 70 -5.68 -11.50 8.37
C GLY A 70 -4.91 -12.53 7.55
N LYS A 71 -5.21 -12.67 6.24
CA LYS A 71 -4.70 -13.77 5.41
C LYS A 71 -3.56 -13.37 4.47
N SER A 72 -3.20 -12.08 4.44
CA SER A 72 -2.03 -11.60 3.70
C SER A 72 -0.77 -11.68 4.56
N HIS A 73 0.39 -11.80 3.90
CA HIS A 73 1.67 -11.71 4.57
C HIS A 73 2.12 -10.25 4.63
N ILE A 74 2.45 -9.77 5.83
CA ILE A 74 2.99 -8.41 6.01
C ILE A 74 4.47 -8.46 5.67
N ILE A 75 4.92 -7.59 4.78
CA ILE A 75 6.29 -7.51 4.31
C ILE A 75 6.92 -6.16 4.66
N GLY A 76 8.23 -6.17 4.89
CA GLY A 76 9.00 -4.96 5.18
C GLY A 76 9.71 -4.34 3.97
N SER A 77 9.59 -4.97 2.80
CA SER A 77 10.21 -4.53 1.56
C SER A 77 9.42 -5.01 0.34
N HIS A 78 9.86 -4.66 -0.88
CA HIS A 78 9.29 -5.21 -2.11
C HIS A 78 9.66 -6.68 -2.37
N MET A 79 10.56 -7.24 -1.59
CA MET A 79 10.93 -8.63 -1.71
C MET A 79 9.91 -9.47 -0.95
N ILE A 80 9.16 -10.29 -1.66
CA ILE A 80 8.16 -11.19 -1.08
C ILE A 80 8.79 -12.52 -0.67
N PRO A 81 8.19 -13.30 0.25
CA PRO A 81 8.73 -14.59 0.70
C PRO A 81 9.07 -15.56 -0.41
N ALA A 82 8.30 -15.54 -1.52
CA ALA A 82 8.56 -16.36 -2.71
C ALA A 82 9.91 -16.02 -3.39
N MET A 83 10.47 -14.83 -3.14
CA MET A 83 11.81 -14.42 -3.60
C MET A 83 12.89 -14.79 -2.58
N SER A 84 12.91 -16.00 -2.05
CA SER A 84 13.67 -16.46 -0.89
C SER A 84 15.14 -16.06 -0.85
N LYS A 85 15.77 -15.88 -2.03
CA LYS A 85 17.17 -15.44 -2.14
C LYS A 85 17.38 -13.98 -1.75
N TYR A 86 16.33 -13.15 -1.83
CA TYR A 86 16.41 -11.69 -1.67
C TYR A 86 15.51 -11.21 -0.52
N TYR A 87 14.76 -12.13 0.06
CA TYR A 87 13.82 -11.84 1.13
C TYR A 87 14.53 -11.79 2.47
N GLU A 88 14.30 -10.72 3.22
CA GLU A 88 14.91 -10.43 4.52
C GLU A 88 13.79 -10.35 5.57
N PRO A 89 13.51 -11.43 6.33
CA PRO A 89 12.43 -11.45 7.31
C PRO A 89 12.54 -10.37 8.38
N GLU A 90 13.77 -10.01 8.79
CA GLU A 90 14.01 -8.97 9.79
C GLU A 90 13.46 -7.60 9.35
N ALA A 91 13.31 -7.35 8.05
CA ALA A 91 12.74 -6.10 7.54
C ALA A 91 11.27 -5.91 7.92
N GLU A 92 10.53 -6.99 8.21
CA GLU A 92 9.10 -6.94 8.56
C GLU A 92 8.84 -6.17 9.85
N THR A 93 9.77 -6.19 10.79
CA THR A 93 9.64 -5.61 12.13
C THR A 93 10.41 -4.32 12.34
N VAL A 94 11.13 -3.81 11.32
CA VAL A 94 11.93 -2.58 11.42
C VAL A 94 11.06 -1.37 11.76
N TYR A 95 9.85 -1.30 11.18
CA TYR A 95 8.88 -0.24 11.42
C TYR A 95 7.60 -0.83 11.98
N SER A 96 7.56 -1.11 13.29
CA SER A 96 6.33 -1.49 13.99
C SER A 96 5.46 -0.27 14.22
N TYR A 97 4.14 -0.44 14.25
CA TYR A 97 3.20 0.64 14.49
C TYR A 97 3.51 1.37 15.80
N ASP A 98 3.85 2.65 15.70
CA ASP A 98 4.19 3.54 16.81
C ASP A 98 3.91 5.00 16.42
N PRO A 99 2.66 5.48 16.62
CA PRO A 99 2.29 6.85 16.23
C PRO A 99 3.01 7.92 17.03
N GLU A 100 3.47 7.63 18.25
CA GLU A 100 4.25 8.62 19.02
C GLU A 100 5.65 8.78 18.41
N LYS A 101 6.28 7.68 18.00
CA LYS A 101 7.54 7.72 17.26
C LYS A 101 7.41 8.46 15.93
N ALA A 102 6.26 8.28 15.25
CA ALA A 102 5.97 9.01 14.03
C ALA A 102 5.93 10.53 14.26
N LYS A 103 5.24 10.98 15.32
CA LYS A 103 5.20 12.41 15.69
C LYS A 103 6.57 12.99 16.02
N GLU A 104 7.41 12.25 16.75
CA GLU A 104 8.79 12.66 17.04
C GLU A 104 9.58 12.89 15.72
N LEU A 105 9.55 11.92 14.81
CA LEU A 105 10.25 12.02 13.54
C LEU A 105 9.72 13.16 12.65
N LEU A 106 8.41 13.41 12.65
CA LEU A 106 7.82 14.56 11.95
C LEU A 106 8.30 15.88 12.53
N ALA A 107 8.34 15.99 13.87
CA ALA A 107 8.84 17.20 14.54
C ALA A 107 10.32 17.45 14.24
N ASP A 108 11.17 16.42 14.31
CA ASP A 108 12.59 16.49 13.98
C ASP A 108 12.83 16.88 12.52
N ALA A 109 11.94 16.44 11.61
CA ALA A 109 11.96 16.80 10.20
C ALA A 109 11.44 18.23 9.92
N GLY A 110 10.92 18.95 10.96
CA GLY A 110 10.36 20.28 10.81
C GLY A 110 8.88 20.33 10.47
N TYR A 111 8.15 19.24 10.71
CA TYR A 111 6.71 19.12 10.47
C TYR A 111 5.93 18.82 11.77
N ALA A 112 6.29 19.47 12.87
CA ALA A 112 5.59 19.31 14.15
C ALA A 112 4.09 19.64 14.09
N ASP A 113 3.71 20.56 13.19
CA ASP A 113 2.31 20.94 12.94
C ASP A 113 1.66 20.10 11.82
N GLY A 114 2.36 19.07 11.32
CA GLY A 114 1.91 18.23 10.22
C GLY A 114 2.05 18.90 8.85
N PHE A 115 1.39 18.30 7.84
CA PHE A 115 1.31 18.83 6.47
C PHE A 115 0.13 18.21 5.72
N ASP A 116 -0.22 18.81 4.57
CA ASP A 116 -1.24 18.27 3.68
C ASP A 116 -0.64 17.22 2.73
N LEU A 117 -1.30 16.06 2.60
CA LEU A 117 -0.90 14.97 1.72
C LEU A 117 -2.07 14.52 0.85
N GLU A 118 -1.89 14.49 -0.46
CA GLU A 118 -2.84 13.85 -1.38
C GLU A 118 -2.44 12.39 -1.62
N ILE A 119 -3.39 11.48 -1.41
CA ILE A 119 -3.27 10.07 -1.79
C ILE A 119 -4.19 9.82 -2.98
N THR A 120 -3.61 9.60 -4.17
CA THR A 120 -4.34 9.25 -5.38
C THR A 120 -4.52 7.73 -5.45
N VAL A 121 -5.75 7.27 -5.63
CA VAL A 121 -6.07 5.83 -5.67
C VAL A 121 -7.02 5.50 -6.81
N PRO A 122 -6.81 4.37 -7.54
CA PRO A 122 -7.75 3.96 -8.59
C PRO A 122 -9.06 3.46 -7.96
N SER A 123 -10.18 4.04 -8.38
CA SER A 123 -11.53 3.74 -7.85
C SER A 123 -12.04 2.34 -8.19
N SER A 124 -11.43 1.67 -9.19
CA SER A 124 -11.86 0.36 -9.69
C SER A 124 -11.58 -0.81 -8.72
N TYR A 125 -10.78 -0.59 -7.69
CA TYR A 125 -10.34 -1.64 -6.76
C TYR A 125 -10.65 -1.24 -5.31
N SER A 126 -11.71 -1.79 -4.75
CA SER A 126 -12.16 -1.45 -3.39
C SER A 126 -11.05 -1.64 -2.34
N GLN A 127 -10.24 -2.71 -2.44
CA GLN A 127 -9.16 -2.96 -1.49
C GLN A 127 -8.16 -1.80 -1.41
N HIS A 128 -7.87 -1.14 -2.54
CA HIS A 128 -6.95 0.01 -2.55
C HIS A 128 -7.61 1.24 -1.93
N VAL A 129 -8.89 1.47 -2.25
CA VAL A 129 -9.66 2.59 -1.69
C VAL A 129 -9.82 2.44 -0.18
N ASP A 130 -10.23 1.26 0.27
CA ASP A 130 -10.47 0.97 1.68
C ASP A 130 -9.17 1.04 2.49
N SER A 131 -8.06 0.52 1.95
CA SER A 131 -6.74 0.66 2.58
C SER A 131 -6.29 2.12 2.65
N ALA A 132 -6.52 2.90 1.59
CA ALA A 132 -6.18 4.32 1.58
C ALA A 132 -6.99 5.11 2.61
N GLN A 133 -8.25 4.72 2.87
CA GLN A 133 -9.08 5.34 3.91
C GLN A 133 -8.53 5.07 5.30
N ILE A 134 -8.16 3.81 5.61
CA ILE A 134 -7.54 3.46 6.90
C ILE A 134 -6.24 4.25 7.08
N ILE A 135 -5.37 4.26 6.07
CA ILE A 135 -4.11 5.01 6.10
C ILE A 135 -4.38 6.51 6.35
N ALA A 136 -5.37 7.10 5.68
CA ALA A 136 -5.72 8.51 5.87
C ALA A 136 -6.14 8.81 7.31
N ASP A 137 -6.97 7.94 7.89
CA ASP A 137 -7.43 8.07 9.27
C ASP A 137 -6.27 7.95 10.28
N GLU A 138 -5.35 7.02 10.06
CA GLU A 138 -4.16 6.82 10.90
C GLU A 138 -3.17 7.98 10.78
N LEU A 139 -2.89 8.45 9.58
CA LEU A 139 -2.02 9.60 9.33
C LEU A 139 -2.57 10.89 9.96
N SER A 140 -3.89 11.03 10.03
CA SER A 140 -4.53 12.18 10.71
C SER A 140 -4.20 12.24 12.20
N GLN A 141 -3.99 11.08 12.84
CA GLN A 141 -3.66 10.99 14.28
C GLN A 141 -2.25 11.51 14.59
N VAL A 142 -1.39 11.59 13.57
CA VAL A 142 -0.03 12.13 13.69
C VAL A 142 0.10 13.53 13.07
N GLY A 143 -1.02 14.17 12.73
CA GLY A 143 -1.07 15.56 12.26
C GLY A 143 -1.00 15.72 10.74
N ILE A 144 -1.01 14.65 9.95
CA ILE A 144 -0.99 14.74 8.50
C ILE A 144 -2.44 14.81 7.98
N ASN A 145 -2.77 15.92 7.31
CA ASN A 145 -4.10 16.11 6.72
C ASN A 145 -4.18 15.46 5.35
N VAL A 146 -4.85 14.30 5.26
CA VAL A 146 -4.93 13.53 4.03
C VAL A 146 -6.16 13.86 3.20
N THR A 147 -5.96 14.13 1.92
CA THR A 147 -7.02 14.20 0.91
C THR A 147 -6.96 12.96 0.02
N LEU A 148 -8.05 12.19 -0.04
CA LEU A 148 -8.16 11.05 -0.95
C LEU A 148 -8.68 11.49 -2.32
N ASN A 149 -7.86 11.29 -3.34
CA ASN A 149 -8.20 11.57 -4.73
C ASN A 149 -8.48 10.24 -5.47
N GLN A 150 -9.77 9.89 -5.59
CA GLN A 150 -10.17 8.68 -6.30
C GLN A 150 -10.34 8.99 -7.79
N VAL A 151 -9.58 8.27 -8.63
CA VAL A 151 -9.57 8.46 -10.07
C VAL A 151 -9.90 7.17 -10.82
N GLU A 152 -10.40 7.30 -12.05
CA GLU A 152 -10.62 6.18 -12.94
C GLU A 152 -9.28 5.50 -13.30
N TRP A 153 -9.31 4.19 -13.57
CA TRP A 153 -8.11 3.41 -13.89
C TRP A 153 -7.28 4.00 -15.05
N SER A 154 -7.94 4.46 -16.10
CA SER A 154 -7.27 5.08 -17.25
C SER A 154 -6.53 6.36 -16.88
N THR A 155 -7.14 7.19 -16.04
CA THR A 155 -6.53 8.41 -15.49
C THR A 155 -5.34 8.06 -14.59
N TRP A 156 -5.50 7.08 -13.69
CA TRP A 156 -4.40 6.62 -12.85
C TRP A 156 -3.20 6.14 -13.68
N LEU A 157 -3.44 5.33 -14.72
CA LEU A 157 -2.37 4.86 -15.62
C LEU A 157 -1.65 6.00 -16.34
N GLN A 158 -2.39 7.03 -16.76
CA GLN A 158 -1.84 8.13 -17.54
C GLN A 158 -1.11 9.13 -16.65
N ASP A 159 -1.74 9.57 -15.57
CA ASP A 159 -1.26 10.68 -14.76
C ASP A 159 -0.31 10.20 -13.65
N VAL A 160 -0.68 9.14 -12.94
CA VAL A 160 0.10 8.61 -11.83
C VAL A 160 1.24 7.71 -12.35
N TYR A 161 0.90 6.62 -13.04
CA TYR A 161 1.88 5.61 -13.43
C TYR A 161 2.86 6.13 -14.49
N LYS A 162 2.38 6.72 -15.58
CA LYS A 162 3.23 7.24 -16.66
C LYS A 162 3.71 8.66 -16.37
N GLY A 163 2.83 9.53 -15.90
CA GLY A 163 3.10 10.94 -15.67
C GLY A 163 3.89 11.23 -14.40
N GLY A 164 3.75 10.38 -13.36
CA GLY A 164 4.33 10.61 -12.04
C GLY A 164 3.72 11.82 -11.32
N ASN A 165 2.49 12.19 -11.68
CA ASN A 165 1.75 13.31 -11.11
C ASN A 165 0.95 12.83 -9.89
N PHE A 166 1.62 12.65 -8.77
CA PHE A 166 1.03 12.23 -7.49
C PHE A 166 1.97 12.58 -6.35
N GLN A 167 1.44 12.69 -5.13
CA GLN A 167 2.22 12.78 -3.91
C GLN A 167 2.40 11.40 -3.29
N ALA A 168 1.29 10.70 -3.04
CA ALA A 168 1.27 9.30 -2.66
C ALA A 168 0.19 8.55 -3.44
N THR A 169 0.33 7.22 -3.57
CA THR A 169 -0.69 6.37 -4.19
C THR A 169 -0.73 5.00 -3.51
N VAL A 170 -1.94 4.44 -3.34
CA VAL A 170 -2.12 3.08 -2.82
C VAL A 170 -2.52 2.17 -3.97
N ILE A 171 -1.71 1.15 -4.23
CA ILE A 171 -1.86 0.22 -5.35
C ILE A 171 -1.15 -1.10 -5.06
N GLY A 172 -1.53 -2.16 -5.78
CA GLY A 172 -0.80 -3.41 -5.81
C GLY A 172 -0.01 -3.57 -7.10
N PHE A 173 1.26 -3.94 -6.99
CA PHE A 173 2.08 -4.33 -8.13
C PHE A 173 2.43 -5.82 -8.07
N ASP A 174 2.24 -6.51 -9.18
CA ASP A 174 2.68 -7.90 -9.32
C ASP A 174 4.21 -7.98 -9.36
N GLY A 175 4.75 -8.87 -8.51
CA GLY A 175 6.17 -9.22 -8.50
C GLY A 175 6.46 -10.45 -9.35
N THR A 176 7.63 -10.49 -9.99
CA THR A 176 8.21 -11.73 -10.55
C THR A 176 9.08 -12.38 -9.49
N LEU A 177 9.32 -13.70 -9.60
CA LEU A 177 10.16 -14.47 -8.66
C LEU A 177 11.66 -14.10 -8.68
N ALA A 178 12.03 -13.09 -9.44
CA ALA A 178 13.38 -12.51 -9.48
C ALA A 178 13.28 -10.99 -9.61
N PRO A 179 14.29 -10.24 -9.17
CA PRO A 179 14.37 -8.81 -9.40
C PRO A 179 14.17 -8.50 -10.89
N SER A 180 13.02 -7.93 -11.21
CA SER A 180 12.63 -7.63 -12.58
C SER A 180 12.96 -6.19 -12.94
N PRO A 181 12.83 -5.79 -14.22
CA PRO A 181 12.86 -4.38 -14.60
C PRO A 181 11.91 -3.49 -13.81
N THR A 182 10.81 -4.04 -13.25
CA THR A 182 9.87 -3.31 -12.39
C THR A 182 10.52 -2.95 -11.05
N SER A 183 11.25 -3.88 -10.41
CA SER A 183 12.02 -3.57 -9.20
C SER A 183 13.19 -2.61 -9.49
N ARG A 184 13.74 -2.67 -10.70
CA ARG A 184 14.75 -1.72 -11.18
C ARG A 184 14.17 -0.31 -11.41
N TRP A 185 12.87 -0.21 -11.73
CA TRP A 185 12.14 1.05 -11.78
C TRP A 185 12.07 1.71 -10.40
N LEU A 186 11.82 0.93 -9.37
CA LEU A 186 11.71 1.38 -7.98
C LEU A 186 13.07 1.79 -7.39
N SER A 187 14.18 1.27 -7.92
CA SER A 187 15.55 1.51 -7.42
C SER A 187 16.39 2.48 -8.26
N ASN A 188 15.87 3.02 -9.36
CA ASN A 188 16.65 3.94 -10.21
C ASN A 188 16.40 5.40 -9.82
N PRO A 189 17.35 6.08 -9.14
CA PRO A 189 17.15 7.44 -8.64
C PRO A 189 16.97 8.49 -9.75
N THR A 190 17.33 8.18 -11.01
CA THR A 190 17.16 9.10 -12.14
C THR A 190 15.84 8.91 -12.89
N LYS A 191 15.13 7.81 -12.64
CA LYS A 191 13.87 7.47 -13.31
C LYS A 191 12.75 7.07 -12.34
N SER A 192 13.07 6.73 -11.08
CA SER A 192 12.07 6.35 -10.10
C SER A 192 11.61 7.55 -9.31
N ARG A 193 10.42 8.00 -9.63
CA ARG A 193 9.64 8.87 -8.74
C ARG A 193 8.93 8.05 -7.65
N TRP A 194 9.30 6.77 -7.52
CA TRP A 194 8.63 5.73 -6.74
C TRP A 194 9.45 5.20 -5.54
N ASN A 195 10.37 5.99 -5.02
CA ASN A 195 11.14 5.62 -3.81
C ASN A 195 10.47 6.12 -2.54
#